data_745836c4f3aa6b0f45153cfc045f4e28
#
_entry.id   745836c4f3aa6b0f45153cfc045f4e28
#
_cell.length_a   1.000
_cell.length_b   1.000
_cell.length_c   1.000
_cell.angle_alpha   90.00
_cell.angle_beta   90.00
_cell.angle_gamma   90.00
#
_symmetry.space_group_name_H-M   'P 1'
#
loop_
_entity.id
_entity.type
_entity.pdbx_description
1 polymer ?
#
loop_
_entity_poly.entity_id
_entity_poly.type
_entity_poly.pdbx_seq_one_letter_code
_entity_poly.pdbx_strand_id
1 'polypeptide(L)'
;QYYGMPISVETFIDRYLPKGRAPFMDSTGTRFGDDPRKVFLGNPYSDKGWGCYAPVIVNAVNRYIDKYKYSVKAVYGVSLDALCKQYIDKGVPVLIWATQNMARVKKTTPAHTWTIIGTNETFTWISPMHCLLLVGYDATGYYFNDSLQGKNYRYSKSSVQTAYKAIGMQAVIISDTPALTTTK
;
A
#
# COMPACT_ATOMS: atom_id res chain seq x y z
N GLN A 1 -5.64 15.09 5.71
CA GLN A 1 -6.33 16.29 5.17
C GLN A 1 -7.81 16.01 4.86
N TYR A 2 -8.13 14.91 4.16
CA TYR A 2 -9.53 14.55 3.83
C TYR A 2 -10.42 14.45 5.08
N TYR A 3 -9.91 13.84 6.13
CA TYR A 3 -10.62 13.71 7.42
C TYR A 3 -10.33 14.88 8.40
N GLY A 4 -9.82 16.00 7.93
CA GLY A 4 -9.47 17.14 8.79
C GLY A 4 -8.27 16.92 9.72
N MET A 5 -7.53 15.84 9.55
CA MET A 5 -6.35 15.54 10.37
C MET A 5 -5.12 16.30 9.84
N PRO A 6 -4.61 17.31 10.57
CA PRO A 6 -3.54 18.19 10.10
C PRO A 6 -2.16 17.54 10.32
N ILE A 7 -1.70 16.77 9.35
CA ILE A 7 -0.34 16.22 9.35
C ILE A 7 0.32 16.43 7.99
N SER A 8 1.58 16.84 7.98
CA SER A 8 2.38 16.86 6.76
C SER A 8 2.86 15.45 6.40
N VAL A 9 3.17 15.24 5.12
CA VAL A 9 3.70 13.96 4.63
C VAL A 9 5.02 13.63 5.34
N GLU A 10 5.90 14.62 5.46
CA GLU A 10 7.19 14.50 6.14
C GLU A 10 7.02 14.09 7.61
N THR A 11 6.14 14.77 8.33
CA THR A 11 5.85 14.42 9.73
C THR A 11 5.30 13.00 9.85
N PHE A 12 4.42 12.57 8.94
CA PHE A 12 3.90 11.21 8.94
C PHE A 12 5.01 10.18 8.67
N ILE A 13 5.86 10.43 7.69
CA ILE A 13 7.00 9.57 7.34
C ILE A 13 7.98 9.46 8.51
N ASP A 14 8.33 10.59 9.13
CA ASP A 14 9.38 10.61 10.14
C ASP A 14 8.95 10.00 11.46
N ARG A 15 7.72 10.27 11.90
CA ARG A 15 7.24 9.89 13.22
C ARG A 15 6.50 8.57 13.27
N TYR A 16 5.82 8.18 12.19
CA TYR A 16 4.87 7.07 12.24
C TYR A 16 5.21 5.92 11.30
N LEU A 17 5.83 6.19 10.14
CA LEU A 17 6.15 5.15 9.16
C LEU A 17 7.36 4.32 9.66
N PRO A 18 7.19 3.02 9.98
CA PRO A 18 8.32 2.17 10.30
C PRO A 18 9.18 1.98 9.04
N LYS A 19 10.47 2.22 9.16
CA LYS A 19 11.46 2.16 8.08
C LYS A 19 12.46 1.04 8.32
N GLY A 20 12.89 0.38 7.25
CA GLY A 20 13.84 -0.73 7.29
C GLY A 20 14.79 -0.71 6.10
N ARG A 21 15.71 -1.66 6.10
CA ARG A 21 16.75 -1.79 5.10
C ARG A 21 16.21 -2.38 3.81
N ALA A 22 16.52 -1.71 2.69
CA ALA A 22 16.34 -2.27 1.36
C ALA A 22 17.18 -3.55 1.21
N PRO A 23 16.81 -4.44 0.26
CA PRO A 23 17.62 -5.63 -0.01
C PRO A 23 19.06 -5.27 -0.39
N PHE A 24 20.01 -5.95 0.24
CA PHE A 24 21.43 -5.80 0.02
C PHE A 24 22.11 -7.17 -0.09
N MET A 25 23.31 -7.20 -0.64
CA MET A 25 24.12 -8.41 -0.73
C MET A 25 25.20 -8.36 0.35
N ASP A 26 25.38 -9.44 1.09
CA ASP A 26 26.45 -9.56 2.06
C ASP A 26 27.78 -9.99 1.41
N SER A 27 28.83 -10.15 2.20
CA SER A 27 30.15 -10.55 1.73
C SER A 27 30.22 -11.98 1.18
N THR A 28 29.23 -12.81 1.45
CA THR A 28 29.11 -14.19 0.92
C THR A 28 28.36 -14.27 -0.40
N GLY A 29 27.80 -13.14 -0.88
CA GLY A 29 26.94 -13.12 -2.05
C GLY A 29 25.47 -13.48 -1.76
N THR A 30 25.10 -13.61 -0.48
CA THR A 30 23.72 -13.86 -0.06
C THR A 30 22.95 -12.56 0.05
N ARG A 31 21.71 -12.54 -0.44
CA ARG A 31 20.87 -11.35 -0.39
C ARG A 31 19.96 -11.37 0.85
N PHE A 32 20.03 -10.30 1.61
CA PHE A 32 19.21 -10.04 2.80
C PHE A 32 18.43 -8.75 2.66
N GLY A 33 17.33 -8.60 3.43
CA GLY A 33 16.54 -7.39 3.55
C GLY A 33 15.54 -7.49 4.68
N ASP A 34 14.97 -6.36 5.10
CA ASP A 34 13.90 -6.39 6.08
C ASP A 34 12.57 -6.88 5.45
N ASP A 35 11.57 -7.15 6.28
CA ASP A 35 10.26 -7.62 5.84
C ASP A 35 9.37 -6.44 5.39
N PRO A 36 9.01 -6.33 4.09
CA PRO A 36 8.19 -5.22 3.59
C PRO A 36 6.75 -5.25 4.10
N ARG A 37 6.33 -6.30 4.79
CA ARG A 37 5.05 -6.40 5.49
C ARG A 37 5.09 -5.76 6.88
N LYS A 38 6.29 -5.43 7.39
CA LYS A 38 6.53 -4.83 8.71
C LYS A 38 7.10 -3.42 8.65
N VAL A 39 7.89 -3.12 7.61
CA VAL A 39 8.57 -1.83 7.45
C VAL A 39 8.53 -1.35 5.99
N PHE A 40 8.66 -0.04 5.78
CA PHE A 40 8.94 0.54 4.47
C PHE A 40 10.41 0.30 4.13
N LEU A 41 10.69 -0.33 3.00
CA LEU A 41 12.04 -0.68 2.59
C LEU A 41 12.75 0.48 1.89
N GLY A 42 13.89 0.89 2.43
CA GLY A 42 14.72 1.95 1.88
C GLY A 42 14.27 3.34 2.32
N ASN A 43 14.68 4.34 1.56
CA ASN A 43 14.39 5.74 1.86
C ASN A 43 13.06 6.18 1.25
N PRO A 44 12.04 6.55 2.04
CA PRO A 44 10.73 6.99 1.53
C PRO A 44 10.77 8.35 0.81
N TYR A 45 11.85 9.10 0.94
CA TYR A 45 12.09 10.37 0.24
C TYR A 45 12.82 10.20 -1.10
N SER A 46 13.15 8.96 -1.48
CA SER A 46 13.90 8.66 -2.69
C SER A 46 13.02 7.97 -3.73
N ASP A 47 13.19 8.32 -4.98
CA ASP A 47 12.64 7.62 -6.14
C ASP A 47 13.16 6.16 -6.29
N LYS A 48 14.24 5.83 -5.57
CA LYS A 48 14.83 4.49 -5.47
C LYS A 48 14.35 3.70 -4.25
N GLY A 49 13.41 4.24 -3.47
CA GLY A 49 12.75 3.51 -2.39
C GLY A 49 11.97 2.31 -2.92
N TRP A 50 11.96 1.19 -2.18
CA TRP A 50 11.21 0.00 -2.56
C TRP A 50 9.72 0.13 -2.24
N GLY A 51 9.40 0.54 -1.01
CA GLY A 51 8.03 0.66 -0.53
C GLY A 51 7.67 -0.35 0.56
N CYS A 52 6.37 -0.57 0.74
CA CYS A 52 5.83 -1.48 1.76
C CYS A 52 4.46 -2.02 1.36
N TYR A 53 3.98 -3.03 2.10
CA TYR A 53 2.65 -3.62 1.95
C TYR A 53 1.64 -3.02 2.95
N ALA A 54 0.37 -3.32 2.77
CA ALA A 54 -0.75 -2.76 3.52
C ALA A 54 -0.60 -2.78 5.05
N PRO A 55 -0.08 -3.84 5.71
CA PRO A 55 0.07 -3.86 7.16
C PRO A 55 0.95 -2.75 7.73
N VAL A 56 1.97 -2.32 6.98
CA VAL A 56 2.86 -1.22 7.39
C VAL A 56 2.10 0.09 7.51
N ILE A 57 1.25 0.37 6.52
CA ILE A 57 0.42 1.58 6.50
C ILE A 57 -0.63 1.53 7.62
N VAL A 58 -1.27 0.37 7.83
CA VAL A 58 -2.20 0.19 8.96
C VAL A 58 -1.51 0.47 10.29
N ASN A 59 -0.31 -0.06 10.51
CA ASN A 59 0.46 0.20 11.73
C ASN A 59 0.80 1.69 11.88
N ALA A 60 1.31 2.32 10.82
CA ALA A 60 1.66 3.73 10.85
C ALA A 60 0.45 4.63 11.14
N VAL A 61 -0.68 4.37 10.46
CA VAL A 61 -1.93 5.13 10.65
C VAL A 61 -2.50 4.92 12.04
N ASN A 62 -2.56 3.70 12.57
CA ASN A 62 -3.02 3.42 13.93
C ASN A 62 -2.24 4.21 15.01
N ARG A 63 -0.94 4.36 14.83
CA ARG A 63 -0.10 5.15 15.75
C ARG A 63 -0.43 6.64 15.72
N TYR A 64 -1.01 7.12 14.63
CA TYR A 64 -1.38 8.53 14.45
C TYR A 64 -2.85 8.81 14.80
N ILE A 65 -3.80 7.98 14.33
CA ILE A 65 -5.24 8.28 14.40
C ILE A 65 -5.90 7.95 15.74
N ASP A 66 -5.19 7.30 16.66
CA ASP A 66 -5.73 6.88 17.96
C ASP A 66 -6.42 8.01 18.74
N LYS A 67 -5.96 9.25 18.52
CA LYS A 67 -6.50 10.47 19.11
C LYS A 67 -7.78 11.01 18.47
N TYR A 68 -8.14 10.51 17.30
CA TYR A 68 -9.20 11.07 16.45
C TYR A 68 -10.39 10.14 16.26
N LYS A 69 -10.43 9.02 16.95
CA LYS A 69 -11.53 8.03 16.90
C LYS A 69 -11.80 7.45 15.50
N TYR A 70 -10.83 7.50 14.62
CA TYR A 70 -10.90 6.80 13.34
C TYR A 70 -10.41 5.36 13.47
N SER A 71 -10.88 4.51 12.57
CA SER A 71 -10.37 3.16 12.42
C SER A 71 -9.58 3.01 11.13
N VAL A 72 -8.60 2.13 11.14
CA VAL A 72 -7.86 1.72 9.95
C VAL A 72 -7.77 0.20 9.88
N LYS A 73 -7.98 -0.35 8.69
CA LYS A 73 -7.84 -1.80 8.47
C LYS A 73 -7.30 -2.11 7.09
N ALA A 74 -6.53 -3.20 6.99
CA ALA A 74 -6.23 -3.83 5.72
C ALA A 74 -7.34 -4.84 5.36
N VAL A 75 -7.65 -4.93 4.08
CA VAL A 75 -8.53 -5.96 3.52
C VAL A 75 -7.83 -6.62 2.33
N TYR A 76 -8.11 -7.90 2.13
CA TYR A 76 -7.47 -8.73 1.11
C TYR A 76 -8.52 -9.51 0.32
N GLY A 77 -8.25 -9.74 -0.96
CA GLY A 77 -9.12 -10.53 -1.83
C GLY A 77 -10.46 -9.88 -2.19
N VAL A 78 -10.70 -8.63 -1.76
CA VAL A 78 -11.93 -7.89 -2.07
C VAL A 78 -11.81 -7.27 -3.46
N SER A 79 -12.82 -7.44 -4.32
CA SER A 79 -12.83 -6.84 -5.65
C SER A 79 -12.94 -5.32 -5.60
N LEU A 80 -12.41 -4.64 -6.61
CA LEU A 80 -12.50 -3.17 -6.70
C LEU A 80 -13.95 -2.69 -6.78
N ASP A 81 -14.83 -3.41 -7.49
CA ASP A 81 -16.24 -3.04 -7.56
C ASP A 81 -16.93 -3.17 -6.20
N ALA A 82 -16.56 -4.18 -5.39
CA ALA A 82 -17.05 -4.29 -4.02
C ALA A 82 -16.52 -3.17 -3.13
N LEU A 83 -15.24 -2.81 -3.26
CA LEU A 83 -14.65 -1.67 -2.54
C LEU A 83 -15.35 -0.36 -2.91
N CYS A 84 -15.66 -0.17 -4.21
CA CYS A 84 -16.41 1.00 -4.66
C CYS A 84 -17.77 1.10 -3.97
N LYS A 85 -18.57 0.05 -4.02
CA LYS A 85 -19.90 0.03 -3.41
C LYS A 85 -19.88 0.16 -1.89
N GLN A 86 -18.91 -0.46 -1.24
CA GLN A 86 -18.83 -0.46 0.22
C GLN A 86 -18.29 0.84 0.80
N TYR A 87 -17.39 1.52 0.08
CA TYR A 87 -16.62 2.65 0.60
C TYR A 87 -16.73 3.90 -0.27
N ILE A 88 -16.42 3.83 -1.58
CA ILE A 88 -16.41 5.01 -2.45
C ILE A 88 -17.80 5.66 -2.54
N ASP A 89 -18.88 4.86 -2.68
CA ASP A 89 -20.26 5.35 -2.70
C ASP A 89 -20.68 6.06 -1.40
N LYS A 90 -19.92 5.84 -0.32
CA LYS A 90 -20.10 6.50 0.98
C LYS A 90 -19.10 7.62 1.23
N GLY A 91 -18.35 8.04 0.21
CA GLY A 91 -17.35 9.08 0.33
C GLY A 91 -16.07 8.65 1.06
N VAL A 92 -15.80 7.36 1.23
CA VAL A 92 -14.60 6.85 1.89
C VAL A 92 -13.56 6.43 0.85
N PRO A 93 -12.47 7.18 0.67
CA PRO A 93 -11.38 6.81 -0.23
C PRO A 93 -10.65 5.54 0.24
N VAL A 94 -10.13 4.77 -0.72
CA VAL A 94 -9.50 3.48 -0.44
C VAL A 94 -8.08 3.45 -1.01
N LEU A 95 -7.07 3.20 -0.17
CA LEU A 95 -5.73 2.90 -0.67
C LEU A 95 -5.72 1.49 -1.25
N ILE A 96 -5.11 1.35 -2.43
CA ILE A 96 -4.88 0.04 -3.05
C ILE A 96 -3.44 -0.11 -3.50
N TRP A 97 -2.98 -1.33 -3.60
CA TRP A 97 -1.72 -1.68 -4.24
C TRP A 97 -1.98 -2.26 -5.63
N ALA A 98 -1.34 -1.68 -6.62
CA ALA A 98 -1.39 -2.10 -8.00
C ALA A 98 0.01 -2.03 -8.62
N THR A 99 0.14 -2.38 -9.88
CA THR A 99 1.39 -2.12 -10.61
C THR A 99 1.44 -0.67 -11.08
N GLN A 100 2.63 -0.08 -11.09
CA GLN A 100 2.87 1.27 -11.58
C GLN A 100 2.35 1.43 -13.02
N ASN A 101 1.53 2.46 -13.26
CA ASN A 101 0.88 2.71 -14.56
C ASN A 101 0.07 1.51 -15.10
N MET A 102 -0.40 0.64 -14.22
CA MET A 102 -1.11 -0.61 -14.57
C MET A 102 -0.31 -1.52 -15.50
N ALA A 103 1.02 -1.41 -15.47
CA ALA A 103 1.92 -2.22 -16.29
C ALA A 103 1.87 -3.70 -15.88
N ARG A 104 2.27 -4.58 -16.79
CA ARG A 104 2.44 -6.00 -16.46
C ARG A 104 3.54 -6.18 -15.42
N VAL A 105 3.34 -7.14 -14.51
CA VAL A 105 4.38 -7.57 -13.57
C VAL A 105 5.62 -7.99 -14.36
N LYS A 106 6.76 -7.45 -13.95
CA LYS A 106 8.05 -7.83 -14.53
C LYS A 106 8.41 -9.24 -14.04
N LYS A 107 9.09 -10.00 -14.90
CA LYS A 107 9.63 -11.30 -14.50
C LYS A 107 10.52 -11.12 -13.27
N THR A 108 10.26 -11.92 -12.26
CA THR A 108 11.06 -11.95 -11.04
C THR A 108 12.51 -12.32 -11.37
N THR A 109 13.45 -11.55 -10.86
CA THR A 109 14.88 -11.84 -10.95
C THR A 109 15.44 -12.13 -9.56
N PRO A 110 16.63 -12.74 -9.43
CA PRO A 110 17.27 -12.91 -8.12
C PRO A 110 17.41 -11.60 -7.33
N ALA A 111 17.52 -10.47 -8.01
CA ALA A 111 17.57 -9.15 -7.38
C ALA A 111 16.30 -8.77 -6.59
N HIS A 112 15.16 -9.39 -6.91
CA HIS A 112 13.88 -9.17 -6.22
C HIS A 112 13.61 -10.18 -5.11
N THR A 113 14.52 -11.12 -4.84
CA THR A 113 14.35 -12.16 -3.83
C THR A 113 15.46 -12.06 -2.80
N TRP A 114 15.10 -12.12 -1.52
CA TRP A 114 16.05 -12.07 -0.41
C TRP A 114 15.55 -12.86 0.80
N THR A 115 16.47 -13.21 1.68
CA THR A 115 16.16 -13.76 3.00
C THR A 115 15.82 -12.62 3.95
N ILE A 116 14.69 -12.71 4.65
CA ILE A 116 14.31 -11.73 5.66
C ILE A 116 15.28 -11.81 6.83
N ILE A 117 15.87 -10.68 7.21
CA ILE A 117 16.85 -10.58 8.29
C ILE A 117 16.29 -11.16 9.59
N GLY A 118 17.10 -12.03 10.23
CA GLY A 118 16.74 -12.70 11.48
C GLY A 118 15.76 -13.87 11.33
N THR A 119 15.50 -14.32 10.10
CA THR A 119 14.65 -15.49 9.80
C THR A 119 15.27 -16.37 8.73
N ASN A 120 14.64 -17.51 8.46
CA ASN A 120 14.94 -18.36 7.29
C ASN A 120 13.92 -18.17 6.15
N GLU A 121 13.03 -17.16 6.28
CA GLU A 121 11.99 -16.91 5.28
C GLU A 121 12.58 -16.16 4.08
N THR A 122 12.29 -16.65 2.89
CA THR A 122 12.61 -15.98 1.64
C THR A 122 11.40 -15.15 1.17
N PHE A 123 11.64 -13.89 0.87
CA PHE A 123 10.63 -12.98 0.33
C PHE A 123 10.94 -12.64 -1.13
N THR A 124 9.90 -12.62 -1.97
CA THR A 124 10.01 -12.21 -3.37
C THR A 124 9.14 -10.97 -3.62
N TRP A 125 9.78 -9.88 -4.02
CA TRP A 125 9.13 -8.62 -4.34
C TRP A 125 8.49 -8.65 -5.72
N ILE A 126 7.25 -8.18 -5.80
CA ILE A 126 6.51 -8.04 -7.07
C ILE A 126 6.75 -6.64 -7.64
N SER A 127 7.33 -6.55 -8.83
CA SER A 127 7.69 -5.28 -9.48
C SER A 127 6.94 -5.13 -10.82
N PRO A 128 6.55 -3.88 -11.18
CA PRO A 128 6.66 -2.64 -10.44
C PRO A 128 5.46 -2.44 -9.50
N MET A 129 5.69 -2.35 -8.20
CA MET A 129 4.61 -2.11 -7.23
C MET A 129 4.39 -0.61 -7.00
N HIS A 130 3.13 -0.21 -6.82
CA HIS A 130 2.73 1.16 -6.56
C HIS A 130 1.50 1.20 -5.66
N CYS A 131 1.36 2.25 -4.85
CA CYS A 131 0.20 2.49 -3.99
C CYS A 131 -0.56 3.71 -4.50
N LEU A 132 -1.87 3.57 -4.68
CA LEU A 132 -2.76 4.62 -5.22
C LEU A 132 -3.96 4.81 -4.29
N LEU A 133 -4.51 6.02 -4.27
CA LEU A 133 -5.74 6.33 -3.55
C LEU A 133 -6.93 6.32 -4.53
N LEU A 134 -7.76 5.28 -4.46
CA LEU A 134 -9.02 5.19 -5.19
C LEU A 134 -10.01 6.21 -4.62
N VAL A 135 -10.54 7.09 -5.48
CA VAL A 135 -11.41 8.20 -5.10
C VAL A 135 -12.74 8.24 -5.85
N GLY A 136 -12.89 7.45 -6.91
CA GLY A 136 -14.11 7.41 -7.71
C GLY A 136 -14.08 6.32 -8.78
N TYR A 137 -15.22 6.12 -9.45
CA TYR A 137 -15.35 5.21 -10.57
C TYR A 137 -16.51 5.59 -11.49
N ASP A 138 -16.46 5.10 -12.73
CA ASP A 138 -17.57 5.14 -13.68
C ASP A 138 -17.85 3.74 -14.24
N ALA A 139 -18.63 3.65 -15.31
CA ALA A 139 -18.96 2.37 -15.95
C ALA A 139 -17.72 1.62 -16.45
N THR A 140 -16.67 2.32 -16.89
CA THR A 140 -15.52 1.76 -17.61
C THR A 140 -14.16 2.06 -16.96
N GLY A 141 -14.11 2.89 -15.92
CA GLY A 141 -12.87 3.33 -15.27
C GLY A 141 -12.93 3.49 -13.77
N TYR A 142 -11.75 3.58 -13.16
CA TYR A 142 -11.55 3.99 -11.78
C TYR A 142 -10.71 5.27 -11.77
N TYR A 143 -10.97 6.15 -10.80
CA TYR A 143 -10.28 7.43 -10.61
C TYR A 143 -9.40 7.37 -9.36
N PHE A 144 -8.18 7.85 -9.49
CA PHE A 144 -7.18 7.81 -8.43
C PHE A 144 -6.55 9.17 -8.19
N ASN A 145 -6.20 9.43 -6.93
CA ASN A 145 -5.10 10.32 -6.64
C ASN A 145 -3.83 9.46 -6.65
N ASP A 146 -3.02 9.69 -7.66
CA ASP A 146 -1.79 8.96 -7.94
C ASP A 146 -0.60 9.92 -7.80
N SER A 147 0.37 9.58 -6.96
CA SER A 147 1.54 10.42 -6.73
C SER A 147 2.43 10.61 -7.97
N LEU A 148 2.28 9.76 -8.99
CA LEU A 148 3.03 9.82 -10.23
C LEU A 148 2.27 10.53 -11.37
N GLN A 149 0.94 10.50 -11.35
CA GLN A 149 0.09 11.02 -12.44
C GLN A 149 -0.75 12.24 -12.01
N GLY A 150 -0.92 12.47 -10.72
CA GLY A 150 -1.71 13.57 -10.18
C GLY A 150 -3.08 13.17 -9.64
N LYS A 151 -3.93 14.17 -9.45
CA LYS A 151 -5.28 14.00 -8.90
C LYS A 151 -6.28 13.58 -9.96
N ASN A 152 -7.24 12.75 -9.56
CA ASN A 152 -8.35 12.26 -10.40
C ASN A 152 -7.90 11.61 -11.71
N TYR A 153 -6.72 11.00 -11.71
CA TYR A 153 -6.20 10.30 -12.88
C TYR A 153 -7.00 9.02 -13.12
N ARG A 154 -7.44 8.82 -14.35
CA ARG A 154 -8.33 7.73 -14.73
C ARG A 154 -7.60 6.58 -15.42
N TYR A 155 -7.82 5.37 -14.94
CA TYR A 155 -7.41 4.14 -15.60
C TYR A 155 -8.64 3.28 -15.97
N SER A 156 -8.52 2.45 -17.00
CA SER A 156 -9.59 1.50 -17.39
C SER A 156 -9.80 0.44 -16.29
N LYS A 157 -11.06 0.00 -16.11
CA LYS A 157 -11.37 -1.05 -15.11
C LYS A 157 -10.55 -2.32 -15.30
N SER A 158 -10.44 -2.81 -16.54
CA SER A 158 -9.72 -4.04 -16.83
C SER A 158 -8.23 -3.96 -16.48
N SER A 159 -7.58 -2.82 -16.80
CA SER A 159 -6.17 -2.62 -16.46
C SER A 159 -5.94 -2.60 -14.97
N VAL A 160 -6.78 -1.85 -14.22
CA VAL A 160 -6.64 -1.75 -12.75
C VAL A 160 -6.92 -3.08 -12.07
N GLN A 161 -7.99 -3.79 -12.47
CA GLN A 161 -8.32 -5.09 -11.92
C GLN A 161 -7.18 -6.10 -12.10
N THR A 162 -6.55 -6.10 -13.28
CA THR A 162 -5.40 -6.94 -13.57
C THR A 162 -4.20 -6.58 -12.69
N ALA A 163 -3.86 -5.29 -12.60
CA ALA A 163 -2.74 -4.78 -11.82
C ALA A 163 -2.95 -5.00 -10.30
N TYR A 164 -4.17 -4.77 -9.80
CA TYR A 164 -4.55 -4.99 -8.41
C TYR A 164 -4.45 -6.48 -8.02
N LYS A 165 -4.93 -7.36 -8.89
CA LYS A 165 -4.83 -8.82 -8.71
C LYS A 165 -3.38 -9.28 -8.65
N ALA A 166 -2.53 -8.72 -9.49
CA ALA A 166 -1.12 -9.07 -9.57
C ALA A 166 -0.34 -8.74 -8.28
N ILE A 167 -0.80 -7.77 -7.49
CA ILE A 167 -0.18 -7.37 -6.20
C ILE A 167 -0.92 -7.98 -4.99
N GLY A 168 -1.77 -9.00 -5.21
CA GLY A 168 -2.41 -9.74 -4.12
C GLY A 168 -3.70 -9.11 -3.58
N MET A 169 -4.36 -8.22 -4.34
CA MET A 169 -5.67 -7.64 -4.00
C MET A 169 -5.71 -7.09 -2.57
N GLN A 170 -4.77 -6.23 -2.21
CA GLN A 170 -4.68 -5.63 -0.89
C GLN A 170 -5.12 -4.16 -0.92
N ALA A 171 -5.88 -3.77 0.09
CA ALA A 171 -6.35 -2.40 0.26
C ALA A 171 -6.30 -1.97 1.72
N VAL A 172 -6.23 -0.66 1.97
CA VAL A 172 -6.35 -0.06 3.30
C VAL A 172 -7.51 0.92 3.29
N ILE A 173 -8.38 0.77 4.27
CA ILE A 173 -9.52 1.65 4.52
C ILE A 173 -9.27 2.41 5.82
N ILE A 174 -9.42 3.73 5.77
CA ILE A 174 -9.50 4.59 6.93
C ILE A 174 -10.94 5.10 6.98
N SER A 175 -11.64 4.92 8.09
CA SER A 175 -13.01 5.39 8.25
C SER A 175 -13.24 5.95 9.64
N ASP A 176 -14.24 6.80 9.76
CA ASP A 176 -14.74 7.37 11.01
C ASP A 176 -15.62 6.41 11.82
N THR A 177 -15.94 5.25 11.26
CA THR A 177 -16.72 4.23 11.95
C THR A 177 -15.79 3.39 12.83
N PRO A 178 -16.01 3.31 14.14
CA PRO A 178 -15.24 2.42 15.01
C PRO A 178 -15.23 0.99 14.43
N ALA A 179 -14.09 0.32 14.47
CA ALA A 179 -14.04 -1.09 14.15
C ALA A 179 -15.07 -1.79 15.04
N LEU A 180 -16.02 -2.50 14.41
CA LEU A 180 -16.96 -3.33 15.17
C LEU A 180 -16.12 -4.26 16.05
N THR A 181 -16.18 -4.04 17.36
CA THR A 181 -15.62 -4.97 18.33
C THR A 181 -16.32 -6.29 18.11
N THR A 182 -15.64 -7.23 17.49
CA THR A 182 -16.08 -8.64 17.51
C THR A 182 -16.08 -9.08 18.96
N THR A 183 -17.23 -9.00 19.60
CA THR A 183 -17.48 -9.74 20.83
C THR A 183 -17.25 -11.21 20.53
N LYS A 184 -16.26 -11.79 21.22
CA LYS A 184 -16.01 -13.24 21.22
C LYS A 184 -17.18 -14.00 21.78
#